data_33f136aa070aa6a94c6cd41cf9b54e91
#
_entry.id   33f136aa070aa6a94c6cd41cf9b54e91
#
_cell.length_a   1.000
_cell.length_b   1.000
_cell.length_c   1.000
_cell.angle_alpha   90.00
_cell.angle_beta   90.00
_cell.angle_gamma   90.00
#
_symmetry.space_group_name_H-M   'P 1'
#
loop_
_entity.id
_entity.type
_entity.pdbx_description
1 polymer ?
#
loop_
_entity_poly.entity_id
_entity_poly.type
_entity_poly.pdbx_seq_one_letter_code
_entity_poly.pdbx_strand_id
1 'polypeptide(L)'
;MKIHFITEGASCLSSLVAALSPVHEVSESGSVSEISPSIEAVVIGEHVSPTHPQWQQAQALGLPIYSYGAFLYELHKMKTRVVIAGTQGRSEIAAMVLHTMDYFSKKIDYFLESPIGNIPTCKYSPEAEFVLIEGGDTLSPIEQVPMFQLYRPTLALISHIESGKEKQYADFINTLTKGGILLYNEEDAALKVLAESTENQLRLMPYETAPHQESGGTTYLITPEGEMPLMISGKEQMNYLSGAKWLCQNLGIDEQDFYEAIETFK
;
A
#
# COMPACT_ATOMS: atom_id res chain seq x y z
N MET A 1 -22.41 -2.29 -5.29
CA MET A 1 -22.61 -2.32 -3.82
C MET A 1 -23.15 -0.98 -3.35
N LYS A 2 -23.97 -1.01 -2.30
CA LYS A 2 -24.39 0.18 -1.58
C LYS A 2 -23.57 0.33 -0.30
N ILE A 3 -22.71 1.35 -0.26
CA ILE A 3 -21.67 1.52 0.77
C ILE A 3 -21.94 2.80 1.53
N HIS A 4 -21.90 2.75 2.85
CA HIS A 4 -22.04 3.93 3.70
C HIS A 4 -20.76 4.16 4.51
N PHE A 5 -20.20 5.37 4.42
CA PHE A 5 -19.00 5.76 5.13
C PHE A 5 -19.36 6.63 6.34
N ILE A 6 -18.89 6.23 7.51
CA ILE A 6 -19.00 7.01 8.75
C ILE A 6 -17.65 7.69 8.98
N THR A 7 -17.64 9.02 8.87
CA THR A 7 -16.43 9.84 8.96
C THR A 7 -16.59 10.92 10.03
N GLU A 8 -15.51 11.22 10.74
CA GLU A 8 -15.39 12.38 11.62
C GLU A 8 -14.14 13.17 11.22
N GLY A 9 -14.33 14.39 10.69
CA GLY A 9 -13.24 15.23 10.21
C GLY A 9 -12.71 14.87 8.81
N ALA A 10 -11.61 15.50 8.41
CA ALA A 10 -10.92 15.19 7.16
C ALA A 10 -10.23 13.83 7.28
N SER A 11 -10.51 12.92 6.37
CA SER A 11 -9.97 11.56 6.41
C SER A 11 -9.58 11.06 5.02
N CYS A 12 -8.74 10.02 4.97
CA CYS A 12 -8.44 9.28 3.75
C CYS A 12 -9.71 8.70 3.08
N LEU A 13 -10.80 8.58 3.82
CA LEU A 13 -12.08 8.07 3.32
C LEU A 13 -12.71 8.97 2.26
N SER A 14 -12.56 10.29 2.31
CA SER A 14 -13.13 11.18 1.29
C SER A 14 -12.57 10.91 -0.12
N SER A 15 -11.27 10.59 -0.20
CA SER A 15 -10.66 10.19 -1.48
C SER A 15 -11.18 8.83 -1.95
N LEU A 16 -11.39 7.89 -1.03
CA LEU A 16 -11.97 6.58 -1.33
C LEU A 16 -13.43 6.71 -1.81
N VAL A 17 -14.24 7.53 -1.14
CA VAL A 17 -15.60 7.85 -1.55
C VAL A 17 -15.65 8.39 -2.98
N ALA A 18 -14.80 9.37 -3.28
CA ALA A 18 -14.70 9.94 -4.62
C ALA A 18 -14.30 8.90 -5.68
N ALA A 19 -13.35 8.00 -5.36
CA ALA A 19 -12.89 6.96 -6.26
C ALA A 19 -13.94 5.86 -6.50
N LEU A 20 -14.79 5.55 -5.51
CA LEU A 20 -15.80 4.50 -5.59
C LEU A 20 -17.13 4.97 -6.19
N SER A 21 -17.48 6.27 -6.05
CA SER A 21 -18.76 6.83 -6.48
C SER A 21 -19.11 6.59 -7.96
N PRO A 22 -18.16 6.51 -8.92
CA PRO A 22 -18.50 6.19 -10.31
C PRO A 22 -18.99 4.75 -10.53
N VAL A 23 -18.69 3.83 -9.59
CA VAL A 23 -18.93 2.38 -9.77
C VAL A 23 -19.93 1.83 -8.74
N HIS A 24 -20.05 2.48 -7.58
CA HIS A 24 -20.85 2.03 -6.45
C HIS A 24 -21.82 3.13 -6.00
N GLU A 25 -22.93 2.75 -5.37
CA GLU A 25 -23.80 3.68 -4.66
C GLU A 25 -23.15 4.00 -3.29
N VAL A 26 -22.64 5.21 -3.16
CA VAL A 26 -21.88 5.63 -1.99
C VAL A 26 -22.59 6.75 -1.25
N SER A 27 -22.63 6.68 0.08
CA SER A 27 -23.11 7.74 0.96
C SER A 27 -22.12 7.96 2.11
N GLU A 28 -22.05 9.19 2.60
CA GLU A 28 -21.20 9.58 3.74
C GLU A 28 -22.07 10.01 4.94
N SER A 29 -21.42 10.17 6.10
CA SER A 29 -22.04 10.61 7.35
C SER A 29 -22.99 11.79 7.18
N GLY A 30 -24.20 11.56 7.60
CA GLY A 30 -25.27 12.53 7.64
C GLY A 30 -26.15 12.26 8.84
N SER A 31 -27.46 12.07 8.65
CA SER A 31 -28.36 11.70 9.73
C SER A 31 -28.37 10.18 10.01
N VAL A 32 -28.71 9.78 11.24
CA VAL A 32 -28.87 8.37 11.60
C VAL A 32 -29.90 7.64 10.73
N SER A 33 -30.91 8.38 10.23
CA SER A 33 -31.96 7.82 9.35
C SER A 33 -31.44 7.34 7.99
N GLU A 34 -30.23 7.70 7.60
CA GLU A 34 -29.60 7.22 6.35
C GLU A 34 -29.12 5.77 6.46
N ILE A 35 -28.92 5.27 7.68
CA ILE A 35 -28.56 3.86 7.93
C ILE A 35 -29.80 2.98 7.76
N SER A 36 -29.84 2.22 6.68
CA SER A 36 -30.98 1.35 6.32
C SER A 36 -30.52 -0.09 6.02
N PRO A 37 -31.43 -1.08 6.12
CA PRO A 37 -31.11 -2.48 5.81
C PRO A 37 -30.66 -2.75 4.37
N SER A 38 -30.78 -1.78 3.47
CA SER A 38 -30.31 -1.91 2.09
C SER A 38 -28.82 -1.66 1.92
N ILE A 39 -28.11 -1.19 2.97
CA ILE A 39 -26.66 -0.96 2.94
C ILE A 39 -25.95 -2.33 3.01
N GLU A 40 -25.03 -2.54 2.07
CA GLU A 40 -24.25 -3.79 1.96
C GLU A 40 -22.92 -3.72 2.71
N ALA A 41 -22.40 -2.51 2.96
CA ALA A 41 -21.18 -2.30 3.75
C ALA A 41 -21.22 -0.95 4.47
N VAL A 42 -20.86 -0.93 5.74
CA VAL A 42 -20.61 0.28 6.53
C VAL A 42 -19.11 0.36 6.81
N VAL A 43 -18.47 1.45 6.44
CA VAL A 43 -17.02 1.65 6.60
C VAL A 43 -16.78 2.72 7.67
N ILE A 44 -16.03 2.35 8.70
CA ILE A 44 -15.74 3.22 9.84
C ILE A 44 -14.39 3.92 9.65
N GLY A 45 -14.39 5.24 9.75
CA GLY A 45 -13.18 6.06 9.73
C GLY A 45 -12.33 5.90 10.99
N GLU A 46 -11.07 6.30 10.89
CA GLU A 46 -10.03 6.09 11.90
C GLU A 46 -10.35 6.68 13.28
N HIS A 47 -11.03 7.82 13.31
CA HIS A 47 -11.30 8.58 14.53
C HIS A 47 -12.74 8.46 15.04
N VAL A 48 -13.55 7.63 14.40
CA VAL A 48 -14.96 7.44 14.76
C VAL A 48 -15.08 6.60 16.03
N SER A 49 -15.75 7.17 17.04
CA SER A 49 -15.99 6.47 18.29
C SER A 49 -17.00 5.33 18.15
N PRO A 50 -16.84 4.19 18.85
CA PRO A 50 -17.86 3.14 18.94
C PRO A 50 -19.23 3.63 19.45
N THR A 51 -19.27 4.79 20.10
CA THR A 51 -20.51 5.44 20.57
C THR A 51 -21.20 6.29 19.50
N HIS A 52 -20.62 6.39 18.28
CA HIS A 52 -21.21 7.16 17.20
C HIS A 52 -22.61 6.61 16.83
N PRO A 53 -23.64 7.47 16.74
CA PRO A 53 -25.03 7.01 16.57
C PRO A 53 -25.26 6.15 15.34
N GLN A 54 -24.64 6.49 14.20
CA GLN A 54 -24.75 5.70 12.99
C GLN A 54 -24.06 4.34 13.10
N TRP A 55 -22.93 4.24 13.81
CA TRP A 55 -22.27 2.96 14.06
C TRP A 55 -23.17 2.06 14.94
N GLN A 56 -23.74 2.59 16.01
CA GLN A 56 -24.67 1.85 16.85
C GLN A 56 -25.92 1.40 16.07
N GLN A 57 -26.45 2.27 15.19
CA GLN A 57 -27.59 1.90 14.34
C GLN A 57 -27.22 0.78 13.34
N ALA A 58 -26.05 0.84 12.73
CA ALA A 58 -25.54 -0.20 11.85
C ALA A 58 -25.42 -1.56 12.59
N GLN A 59 -24.89 -1.54 13.82
CA GLN A 59 -24.84 -2.73 14.68
C GLN A 59 -26.22 -3.28 15.03
N ALA A 60 -27.16 -2.39 15.40
CA ALA A 60 -28.52 -2.78 15.72
C ALA A 60 -29.26 -3.41 14.54
N LEU A 61 -28.95 -3.01 13.31
CA LEU A 61 -29.49 -3.57 12.08
C LEU A 61 -28.73 -4.82 11.59
N GLY A 62 -27.63 -5.21 12.24
CA GLY A 62 -26.80 -6.34 11.85
C GLY A 62 -26.09 -6.16 10.50
N LEU A 63 -25.80 -4.92 10.11
CA LEU A 63 -25.11 -4.63 8.85
C LEU A 63 -23.64 -5.06 8.90
N PRO A 64 -23.02 -5.42 7.77
CA PRO A 64 -21.59 -5.64 7.69
C PRO A 64 -20.83 -4.34 7.98
N ILE A 65 -19.99 -4.35 9.00
CA ILE A 65 -19.22 -3.18 9.44
C ILE A 65 -17.73 -3.49 9.29
N TYR A 66 -17.00 -2.59 8.65
CA TYR A 66 -15.57 -2.72 8.37
C TYR A 66 -14.81 -1.51 8.86
N SER A 67 -13.61 -1.71 9.36
CA SER A 67 -12.61 -0.65 9.40
C SER A 67 -12.12 -0.35 7.97
N TYR A 68 -11.44 0.78 7.79
CA TYR A 68 -10.85 1.13 6.49
C TYR A 68 -9.96 0.00 5.94
N GLY A 69 -9.05 -0.53 6.77
CA GLY A 69 -8.14 -1.60 6.34
C GLY A 69 -8.86 -2.89 5.96
N ALA A 70 -9.83 -3.31 6.77
CA ALA A 70 -10.63 -4.50 6.49
C ALA A 70 -11.49 -4.32 5.22
N PHE A 71 -12.00 -3.12 4.99
CA PHE A 71 -12.77 -2.79 3.79
C PHE A 71 -11.88 -2.82 2.53
N LEU A 72 -10.67 -2.28 2.58
CA LEU A 72 -9.73 -2.38 1.45
C LEU A 72 -9.41 -3.83 1.10
N TYR A 73 -9.26 -4.69 2.09
CA TYR A 73 -9.12 -6.13 1.83
C TYR A 73 -10.36 -6.71 1.12
N GLU A 74 -11.56 -6.47 1.65
CA GLU A 74 -12.81 -6.98 1.05
C GLU A 74 -13.00 -6.49 -0.39
N LEU A 75 -12.71 -5.21 -0.65
CA LEU A 75 -12.81 -4.59 -1.97
C LEU A 75 -11.84 -5.21 -2.99
N HIS A 76 -10.66 -5.65 -2.53
CA HIS A 76 -9.57 -6.11 -3.39
C HIS A 76 -9.17 -7.58 -3.18
N LYS A 77 -9.96 -8.38 -2.47
CA LYS A 77 -9.59 -9.76 -2.15
C LYS A 77 -9.37 -10.66 -3.37
N MET A 78 -9.94 -10.30 -4.51
CA MET A 78 -9.78 -11.03 -5.79
C MET A 78 -8.62 -10.49 -6.65
N LYS A 79 -7.97 -9.40 -6.22
CA LYS A 79 -6.82 -8.79 -6.91
C LYS A 79 -5.51 -9.21 -6.26
N THR A 80 -4.42 -9.04 -7.00
CA THR A 80 -3.08 -9.10 -6.41
C THR A 80 -2.86 -7.86 -5.54
N ARG A 81 -2.77 -8.05 -4.23
CA ARG A 81 -2.59 -6.98 -3.25
C ARG A 81 -1.11 -6.80 -2.96
N VAL A 82 -0.60 -5.66 -3.39
CA VAL A 82 0.77 -5.21 -3.16
C VAL A 82 0.77 -4.23 -2.01
N VAL A 83 1.49 -4.52 -0.93
CA VAL A 83 1.60 -3.62 0.22
C VAL A 83 3.05 -3.21 0.40
N ILE A 84 3.29 -1.90 0.37
CA ILE A 84 4.59 -1.32 0.71
C ILE A 84 4.53 -0.90 2.16
N ALA A 85 5.27 -1.58 3.02
CA ALA A 85 5.38 -1.32 4.44
C ALA A 85 6.81 -0.89 4.81
N GLY A 86 6.99 -0.39 6.00
CA GLY A 86 8.27 0.10 6.50
C GLY A 86 8.11 1.43 7.22
N THR A 87 9.10 1.82 7.98
CA THR A 87 9.11 3.10 8.70
C THR A 87 9.64 4.25 7.85
N GLN A 88 10.29 3.95 6.71
CA GLN A 88 10.87 4.92 5.78
C GLN A 88 10.74 4.42 4.34
N GLY A 89 10.71 5.32 3.36
CA GLY A 89 10.81 5.02 1.93
C GLY A 89 9.53 4.51 1.26
N ARG A 90 8.41 4.37 1.98
CA ARG A 90 7.17 3.84 1.41
C ARG A 90 6.65 4.67 0.25
N SER A 91 6.54 5.97 0.46
CA SER A 91 6.00 6.89 -0.54
C SER A 91 6.91 7.03 -1.75
N GLU A 92 8.23 7.03 -1.54
CA GLU A 92 9.23 7.08 -2.61
C GLU A 92 9.16 5.81 -3.48
N ILE A 93 9.10 4.63 -2.84
CA ILE A 93 8.93 3.36 -3.56
C ILE A 93 7.60 3.35 -4.32
N ALA A 94 6.50 3.77 -3.66
CA ALA A 94 5.20 3.86 -4.30
C ALA A 94 5.21 4.79 -5.51
N ALA A 95 5.87 5.96 -5.39
CA ALA A 95 6.02 6.91 -6.48
C ALA A 95 6.73 6.30 -7.70
N MET A 96 7.86 5.61 -7.48
CA MET A 96 8.61 4.96 -8.55
C MET A 96 7.80 3.84 -9.22
N VAL A 97 7.10 3.01 -8.43
CA VAL A 97 6.23 1.96 -8.97
C VAL A 97 5.09 2.54 -9.79
N LEU A 98 4.38 3.55 -9.25
CA LEU A 98 3.25 4.17 -9.96
C LEU A 98 3.69 4.92 -11.21
N HIS A 99 4.85 5.59 -11.18
CA HIS A 99 5.45 6.22 -12.36
C HIS A 99 5.73 5.19 -13.44
N THR A 100 6.36 4.07 -13.09
CA THR A 100 6.68 2.99 -14.03
C THR A 100 5.40 2.36 -14.63
N MET A 101 4.39 2.09 -13.79
CA MET A 101 3.12 1.54 -14.26
C MET A 101 2.38 2.50 -15.20
N ASP A 102 2.41 3.81 -14.92
CA ASP A 102 1.80 4.83 -15.76
C ASP A 102 2.56 4.99 -17.11
N TYR A 103 3.88 4.99 -17.06
CA TYR A 103 4.75 5.07 -18.26
C TYR A 103 4.37 4.01 -19.29
N PHE A 104 4.10 2.77 -18.85
CA PHE A 104 3.67 1.68 -19.73
C PHE A 104 2.13 1.54 -19.81
N SER A 105 1.38 2.53 -19.36
CA SER A 105 -0.11 2.53 -19.37
C SER A 105 -0.72 1.26 -18.75
N LYS A 106 -0.06 0.69 -17.74
CA LYS A 106 -0.58 -0.46 -16.99
C LYS A 106 -1.61 -0.01 -15.96
N LYS A 107 -2.76 -0.69 -15.94
CA LYS A 107 -3.82 -0.39 -14.98
C LYS A 107 -3.47 -0.94 -13.61
N ILE A 108 -3.39 -0.06 -12.62
CA ILE A 108 -3.20 -0.39 -11.21
C ILE A 108 -4.10 0.49 -10.34
N ASP A 109 -4.75 -0.11 -9.36
CA ASP A 109 -5.38 0.64 -8.26
C ASP A 109 -4.33 1.02 -7.23
N TYR A 110 -4.55 2.10 -6.51
CA TYR A 110 -3.66 2.45 -5.40
C TYR A 110 -4.37 3.22 -4.29
N PHE A 111 -3.82 3.05 -3.08
CA PHE A 111 -4.23 3.73 -1.85
C PHE A 111 -2.99 4.19 -1.11
N LEU A 112 -2.79 5.50 -1.05
CA LEU A 112 -1.64 6.18 -0.48
C LEU A 112 -2.06 6.92 0.80
N GLU A 113 -1.16 7.06 1.75
CA GLU A 113 -1.41 7.84 2.98
C GLU A 113 -1.50 9.34 2.69
N SER A 114 -0.73 9.81 1.71
CA SER A 114 -0.68 11.22 1.29
C SER A 114 -0.54 11.32 -0.23
N PRO A 115 -0.97 12.44 -0.84
CA PRO A 115 -0.70 12.68 -2.25
C PRO A 115 0.81 12.72 -2.53
N ILE A 116 1.23 12.13 -3.66
CA ILE A 116 2.63 12.16 -4.10
C ILE A 116 2.70 13.07 -5.35
N GLY A 117 3.20 14.28 -5.20
CA GLY A 117 3.18 15.26 -6.27
C GLY A 117 1.77 15.50 -6.81
N ASN A 118 1.52 15.15 -8.07
CA ASN A 118 0.20 15.24 -8.71
C ASN A 118 -0.61 13.94 -8.63
N ILE A 119 -0.07 12.86 -8.02
CA ILE A 119 -0.77 11.59 -7.85
C ILE A 119 -1.71 11.74 -6.65
N PRO A 120 -3.04 11.58 -6.84
CA PRO A 120 -4.00 11.63 -5.73
C PRO A 120 -3.81 10.42 -4.79
N THR A 121 -4.40 10.48 -3.60
CA THR A 121 -4.24 9.41 -2.60
C THR A 121 -4.94 8.10 -2.98
N CYS A 122 -5.86 8.12 -3.92
CA CYS A 122 -6.67 6.95 -4.23
C CYS A 122 -7.05 6.90 -5.71
N LYS A 123 -6.94 5.70 -6.29
CA LYS A 123 -7.48 5.36 -7.61
C LYS A 123 -8.10 3.96 -7.54
N TYR A 124 -9.31 3.82 -8.05
CA TYR A 124 -10.03 2.56 -8.12
C TYR A 124 -10.55 2.30 -9.52
N SER A 125 -10.36 1.09 -10.01
CA SER A 125 -10.88 0.60 -11.30
C SER A 125 -11.27 -0.89 -11.15
N PRO A 126 -12.48 -1.28 -11.52
CA PRO A 126 -12.88 -2.69 -11.46
C PRO A 126 -11.99 -3.62 -12.29
N GLU A 127 -11.41 -3.09 -13.39
CA GLU A 127 -10.61 -3.88 -14.35
C GLU A 127 -9.14 -4.01 -13.95
N ALA A 128 -8.65 -3.28 -12.96
CA ALA A 128 -7.26 -3.41 -12.51
C ALA A 128 -7.04 -4.76 -11.83
N GLU A 129 -6.00 -5.47 -12.23
CA GLU A 129 -5.62 -6.77 -11.65
C GLU A 129 -4.81 -6.59 -10.36
N PHE A 130 -4.15 -5.45 -10.23
CA PHE A 130 -3.26 -5.12 -9.13
C PHE A 130 -3.83 -3.97 -8.31
N VAL A 131 -3.55 -3.99 -7.01
CA VAL A 131 -3.73 -2.85 -6.12
C VAL A 131 -2.47 -2.64 -5.30
N LEU A 132 -1.95 -1.42 -5.28
CA LEU A 132 -0.84 -0.98 -4.45
C LEU A 132 -1.38 -0.21 -3.25
N ILE A 133 -0.99 -0.63 -2.05
CA ILE A 133 -1.43 0.00 -0.80
C ILE A 133 -0.19 0.43 -0.01
N GLU A 134 -0.12 1.70 0.32
CA GLU A 134 0.88 2.20 1.27
C GLU A 134 0.46 1.80 2.69
N GLY A 135 1.31 1.02 3.33
CA GLY A 135 1.03 0.38 4.61
C GLY A 135 1.39 1.24 5.82
N GLY A 136 0.46 2.06 6.29
CA GLY A 136 0.61 2.84 7.50
C GLY A 136 0.35 2.06 8.79
N ASP A 137 0.93 2.54 9.88
CA ASP A 137 0.85 1.92 11.21
C ASP A 137 -0.26 2.50 12.12
N THR A 138 -1.15 3.32 11.56
CA THR A 138 -2.35 3.82 12.26
C THR A 138 -3.20 2.65 12.74
N LEU A 139 -3.66 2.71 13.99
CA LEU A 139 -4.49 1.65 14.56
C LEU A 139 -5.90 1.67 13.99
N SER A 140 -6.39 0.50 13.64
CA SER A 140 -7.79 0.33 13.29
C SER A 140 -8.70 0.59 14.51
N PRO A 141 -9.80 1.33 14.37
CA PRO A 141 -10.74 1.56 15.46
C PRO A 141 -11.51 0.30 15.89
N ILE A 142 -11.60 -0.70 15.04
CA ILE A 142 -12.35 -1.94 15.29
C ILE A 142 -11.41 -3.04 15.80
N GLU A 143 -10.40 -3.40 15.03
CA GLU A 143 -9.53 -4.55 15.32
C GLU A 143 -8.40 -4.20 16.30
N GLN A 144 -8.15 -2.92 16.56
CA GLN A 144 -7.09 -2.42 17.46
C GLN A 144 -5.67 -2.93 17.09
N VAL A 145 -5.46 -3.15 15.80
CA VAL A 145 -4.15 -3.49 15.22
C VAL A 145 -3.77 -2.45 14.15
N PRO A 146 -2.49 -2.31 13.81
CA PRO A 146 -2.08 -1.47 12.68
C PRO A 146 -2.81 -1.85 11.39
N MET A 147 -3.31 -0.86 10.64
CA MET A 147 -4.15 -1.12 9.47
C MET A 147 -3.46 -1.96 8.41
N PHE A 148 -2.14 -1.80 8.25
CA PHE A 148 -1.42 -2.59 7.25
C PHE A 148 -1.49 -4.11 7.49
N GLN A 149 -1.74 -4.57 8.72
CA GLN A 149 -1.96 -5.98 9.02
C GLN A 149 -3.30 -6.51 8.49
N LEU A 150 -4.26 -5.63 8.19
CA LEU A 150 -5.58 -6.01 7.70
C LEU A 150 -5.62 -6.22 6.18
N TYR A 151 -4.63 -5.73 5.43
CA TYR A 151 -4.62 -5.78 3.96
C TYR A 151 -4.34 -7.19 3.41
N ARG A 152 -3.77 -8.10 4.19
CA ARG A 152 -3.46 -9.49 3.82
C ARG A 152 -2.81 -9.58 2.44
N PRO A 153 -1.61 -9.04 2.25
CA PRO A 153 -1.00 -8.94 0.94
C PRO A 153 -0.68 -10.30 0.31
N THR A 154 -0.68 -10.34 -1.02
CA THR A 154 -0.12 -11.43 -1.81
C THR A 154 1.33 -11.15 -2.18
N LEU A 155 1.70 -9.88 -2.22
CA LEU A 155 3.04 -9.37 -2.44
C LEU A 155 3.27 -8.22 -1.45
N ALA A 156 4.28 -8.32 -0.61
CA ALA A 156 4.67 -7.22 0.29
C ALA A 156 6.11 -6.82 0.07
N LEU A 157 6.41 -5.54 0.26
CA LEU A 157 7.74 -5.02 0.40
C LEU A 157 7.86 -4.34 1.77
N ILE A 158 8.94 -4.64 2.49
CA ILE A 158 9.31 -3.92 3.72
C ILE A 158 10.66 -3.26 3.49
N SER A 159 10.69 -1.92 3.55
CA SER A 159 11.87 -1.12 3.24
C SER A 159 12.82 -0.98 4.42
N HIS A 160 12.28 -0.71 5.60
CA HIS A 160 13.05 -0.49 6.84
C HIS A 160 12.14 -0.64 8.06
N ILE A 161 12.71 -1.06 9.20
CA ILE A 161 12.01 -1.12 10.48
C ILE A 161 12.78 -0.37 11.55
N GLU A 162 12.10 0.51 12.29
CA GLU A 162 12.67 1.13 13.49
C GLU A 162 12.72 0.16 14.65
N SER A 163 13.75 0.34 15.50
CA SER A 163 13.89 -0.42 16.74
C SER A 163 12.63 -0.31 17.62
N GLY A 164 12.17 -1.44 18.14
CA GLY A 164 10.95 -1.56 18.94
C GLY A 164 9.67 -1.85 18.16
N LYS A 165 9.74 -1.88 16.82
CA LYS A 165 8.60 -2.24 15.96
C LYS A 165 8.67 -3.68 15.41
N GLU A 166 9.67 -4.46 15.80
CA GLU A 166 9.94 -5.79 15.28
C GLU A 166 8.71 -6.70 15.39
N LYS A 167 8.03 -6.69 16.54
CA LYS A 167 6.81 -7.50 16.75
C LYS A 167 5.70 -7.13 15.77
N GLN A 168 5.49 -5.84 15.54
CA GLN A 168 4.45 -5.32 14.65
C GLN A 168 4.67 -5.80 13.20
N TYR A 169 5.93 -5.81 12.74
CA TYR A 169 6.27 -6.29 11.41
C TYR A 169 6.30 -7.82 11.31
N ALA A 170 6.68 -8.53 12.37
CA ALA A 170 6.52 -9.98 12.44
C ALA A 170 5.04 -10.39 12.32
N ASP A 171 4.16 -9.71 13.05
CA ASP A 171 2.72 -9.92 12.95
C ASP A 171 2.21 -9.62 11.52
N PHE A 172 2.71 -8.55 10.87
CA PHE A 172 2.38 -8.25 9.48
C PHE A 172 2.84 -9.35 8.50
N ILE A 173 4.07 -9.83 8.61
CA ILE A 173 4.60 -10.92 7.77
C ILE A 173 3.71 -12.16 7.88
N ASN A 174 3.16 -12.44 9.06
CA ASN A 174 2.25 -13.55 9.27
C ASN A 174 0.86 -13.36 8.61
N THR A 175 0.49 -12.13 8.24
CA THR A 175 -0.77 -11.85 7.52
C THR A 175 -0.68 -12.08 6.01
N LEU A 176 0.52 -12.21 5.46
CA LEU A 176 0.70 -12.48 4.02
C LEU A 176 0.02 -13.81 3.65
N THR A 177 -0.58 -13.81 2.47
CA THR A 177 -1.18 -15.03 1.91
C THR A 177 -0.12 -16.13 1.73
N LYS A 178 -0.43 -17.36 2.11
CA LYS A 178 0.49 -18.49 1.90
C LYS A 178 0.89 -18.61 0.43
N GLY A 179 2.18 -18.83 0.19
CA GLY A 179 2.76 -18.80 -1.16
C GLY A 179 2.96 -17.39 -1.72
N GLY A 180 2.61 -16.37 -0.97
CA GLY A 180 2.88 -14.97 -1.32
C GLY A 180 4.36 -14.63 -1.30
N ILE A 181 4.68 -13.41 -1.72
CA ILE A 181 6.05 -12.92 -1.87
C ILE A 181 6.32 -11.85 -0.82
N LEU A 182 7.45 -11.96 -0.13
CA LEU A 182 7.99 -10.93 0.74
C LEU A 182 9.31 -10.42 0.16
N LEU A 183 9.29 -9.19 -0.35
CA LEU A 183 10.47 -8.40 -0.68
C LEU A 183 10.94 -7.68 0.59
N TYR A 184 12.20 -7.75 0.90
CA TYR A 184 12.74 -7.08 2.08
C TYR A 184 14.16 -6.56 1.86
N ASN A 185 14.42 -5.39 2.43
CA ASN A 185 15.75 -4.81 2.42
C ASN A 185 16.69 -5.62 3.34
N GLU A 186 17.62 -6.38 2.77
CA GLU A 186 18.54 -7.19 3.55
C GLU A 186 19.68 -6.40 4.22
N GLU A 187 19.86 -5.13 3.86
CA GLU A 187 20.79 -4.25 4.55
C GLU A 187 20.27 -3.84 5.94
N ASP A 188 18.95 -3.97 6.19
CA ASP A 188 18.36 -3.84 7.53
C ASP A 188 18.46 -5.18 8.27
N ALA A 189 19.42 -5.28 9.20
CA ALA A 189 19.73 -6.52 9.91
C ALA A 189 18.53 -7.05 10.75
N ALA A 190 17.74 -6.17 11.35
CA ALA A 190 16.58 -6.57 12.14
C ALA A 190 15.47 -7.11 11.23
N LEU A 191 15.22 -6.45 10.11
CA LEU A 191 14.25 -6.90 9.11
C LEU A 191 14.68 -8.23 8.48
N LYS A 192 15.96 -8.40 8.15
CA LYS A 192 16.50 -9.66 7.62
C LYS A 192 16.22 -10.83 8.57
N VAL A 193 16.51 -10.65 9.86
CA VAL A 193 16.22 -11.68 10.87
C VAL A 193 14.73 -12.01 10.92
N LEU A 194 13.85 -11.01 10.91
CA LEU A 194 12.40 -11.23 10.92
C LEU A 194 11.92 -11.98 9.67
N ALA A 195 12.38 -11.58 8.49
CA ALA A 195 11.99 -12.20 7.23
C ALA A 195 12.45 -13.68 7.17
N GLU A 196 13.70 -13.95 7.54
CA GLU A 196 14.29 -15.29 7.46
C GLU A 196 13.81 -16.24 8.58
N SER A 197 13.31 -15.69 9.70
CA SER A 197 12.77 -16.49 10.82
C SER A 197 11.26 -16.75 10.74
N THR A 198 10.57 -16.23 9.73
CA THR A 198 9.11 -16.42 9.62
C THR A 198 8.74 -17.89 9.39
N GLU A 199 7.71 -18.35 10.09
CA GLU A 199 7.13 -19.69 9.84
C GLU A 199 6.07 -19.66 8.72
N ASN A 200 5.69 -18.47 8.23
CA ASN A 200 4.75 -18.35 7.11
C ASN A 200 5.43 -18.84 5.81
N GLN A 201 4.71 -19.65 5.05
CA GLN A 201 5.21 -20.23 3.81
C GLN A 201 5.24 -19.17 2.69
N LEU A 202 6.29 -18.36 2.65
CA LEU A 202 6.48 -17.27 1.70
C LEU A 202 7.66 -17.52 0.77
N ARG A 203 7.61 -16.89 -0.40
CA ARG A 203 8.79 -16.70 -1.24
C ARG A 203 9.52 -15.45 -0.76
N LEU A 204 10.66 -15.65 -0.11
CA LEU A 204 11.51 -14.56 0.36
C LEU A 204 12.40 -14.05 -0.78
N MET A 205 12.41 -12.73 -0.97
CA MET A 205 13.19 -12.05 -2.01
C MET A 205 13.95 -10.88 -1.36
N PRO A 206 15.18 -11.10 -0.90
CA PRO A 206 16.02 -10.02 -0.39
C PRO A 206 16.42 -9.06 -1.50
N TYR A 207 16.53 -7.78 -1.17
CA TYR A 207 17.14 -6.79 -2.03
C TYR A 207 18.11 -5.90 -1.25
N GLU A 208 19.06 -5.34 -1.95
CA GLU A 208 20.06 -4.40 -1.44
C GLU A 208 20.09 -3.13 -2.28
N THR A 209 20.83 -2.15 -1.85
CA THR A 209 21.02 -0.88 -2.56
C THR A 209 21.52 -1.13 -3.99
N ALA A 210 20.86 -0.51 -4.98
CA ALA A 210 21.24 -0.64 -6.38
C ALA A 210 22.68 -0.12 -6.59
N PRO A 211 23.51 -0.83 -7.40
CA PRO A 211 24.87 -0.40 -7.72
C PRO A 211 24.85 0.98 -8.38
N HIS A 212 25.59 1.93 -7.86
CA HIS A 212 25.62 3.30 -8.36
C HIS A 212 26.96 3.98 -8.09
N GLN A 213 27.18 5.08 -8.78
CA GLN A 213 28.30 5.99 -8.52
C GLN A 213 27.82 7.45 -8.60
N GLU A 214 28.50 8.32 -7.88
CA GLU A 214 28.24 9.75 -7.94
C GLU A 214 29.41 10.47 -8.62
N SER A 215 29.12 11.31 -9.61
CA SER A 215 30.10 12.08 -10.34
C SER A 215 29.52 13.43 -10.77
N GLY A 216 30.24 14.53 -10.47
CA GLY A 216 29.82 15.87 -10.86
C GLY A 216 28.45 16.32 -10.33
N GLY A 217 27.98 15.75 -9.22
CA GLY A 217 26.64 16.04 -8.66
C GLY A 217 25.50 15.26 -9.30
N THR A 218 25.81 14.30 -10.17
CA THR A 218 24.85 13.38 -10.79
C THR A 218 25.07 11.97 -10.27
N THR A 219 24.00 11.28 -9.92
CA THR A 219 24.01 9.85 -9.60
C THR A 219 23.85 9.04 -10.88
N TYR A 220 24.72 8.08 -11.07
CA TYR A 220 24.67 7.13 -12.19
C TYR A 220 24.35 5.74 -11.65
N LEU A 221 23.22 5.19 -12.06
CA LEU A 221 22.89 3.78 -11.82
C LEU A 221 23.76 2.91 -12.72
N ILE A 222 24.35 1.87 -12.15
CA ILE A 222 25.12 0.88 -12.90
C ILE A 222 24.18 -0.23 -13.35
N THR A 223 23.92 -0.30 -14.63
CA THR A 223 23.06 -1.31 -15.26
C THR A 223 23.88 -2.28 -16.10
N PRO A 224 23.34 -3.42 -16.52
CA PRO A 224 24.02 -4.32 -17.45
C PRO A 224 24.40 -3.67 -18.80
N GLU A 225 23.70 -2.61 -19.19
CA GLU A 225 23.93 -1.87 -20.45
C GLU A 225 24.90 -0.69 -20.29
N GLY A 226 25.27 -0.35 -19.05
CA GLY A 226 26.19 0.74 -18.74
C GLY A 226 25.68 1.65 -17.63
N GLU A 227 26.26 2.85 -17.58
CA GLU A 227 25.91 3.87 -16.60
C GLU A 227 24.72 4.71 -17.08
N MET A 228 23.68 4.80 -16.26
CA MET A 228 22.47 5.57 -16.52
C MET A 228 22.36 6.75 -15.56
N PRO A 229 22.35 8.01 -16.02
CA PRO A 229 22.18 9.15 -15.15
C PRO A 229 20.76 9.20 -14.57
N LEU A 230 20.66 9.52 -13.28
CA LEU A 230 19.38 9.65 -12.59
C LEU A 230 19.18 11.08 -12.09
N MET A 231 17.92 11.47 -11.93
CA MET A 231 17.54 12.75 -11.32
C MET A 231 17.37 12.65 -9.79
N ILE A 232 17.37 11.45 -9.24
CA ILE A 232 17.38 11.16 -7.80
C ILE A 232 18.80 10.83 -7.35
N SER A 233 19.12 11.07 -6.08
CA SER A 233 20.48 10.89 -5.55
C SER A 233 20.49 10.38 -4.12
N GLY A 234 21.61 9.77 -3.75
CA GLY A 234 21.86 9.27 -2.41
C GLY A 234 21.55 7.80 -2.22
N LYS A 235 22.27 7.17 -1.29
CA LYS A 235 22.20 5.72 -1.04
C LYS A 235 20.76 5.25 -0.72
N GLU A 236 20.00 6.02 0.05
CA GLU A 236 18.64 5.66 0.43
C GLU A 236 17.72 5.59 -0.79
N GLN A 237 17.82 6.59 -1.70
CA GLN A 237 17.04 6.58 -2.94
C GLN A 237 17.41 5.40 -3.84
N MET A 238 18.67 4.98 -3.86
CA MET A 238 19.13 3.81 -4.60
C MET A 238 18.63 2.49 -3.98
N ASN A 239 18.46 2.45 -2.67
CA ASN A 239 17.83 1.32 -2.00
C ASN A 239 16.32 1.26 -2.34
N TYR A 240 15.62 2.40 -2.28
CA TYR A 240 14.19 2.47 -2.66
C TYR A 240 13.97 2.12 -4.14
N LEU A 241 14.84 2.59 -5.02
CA LEU A 241 14.82 2.24 -6.45
C LEU A 241 14.95 0.72 -6.66
N SER A 242 15.85 0.08 -5.94
CA SER A 242 16.00 -1.38 -6.00
C SER A 242 14.73 -2.09 -5.56
N GLY A 243 14.12 -1.67 -4.45
CA GLY A 243 12.84 -2.20 -3.99
C GLY A 243 11.71 -2.00 -5.01
N ALA A 244 11.61 -0.80 -5.60
CA ALA A 244 10.63 -0.49 -6.64
C ALA A 244 10.83 -1.36 -7.89
N LYS A 245 12.09 -1.58 -8.33
CA LYS A 245 12.43 -2.47 -9.44
C LYS A 245 11.90 -3.88 -9.21
N TRP A 246 12.18 -4.46 -8.05
CA TRP A 246 11.71 -5.80 -7.73
C TRP A 246 10.18 -5.90 -7.64
N LEU A 247 9.50 -4.85 -7.14
CA LEU A 247 8.04 -4.80 -7.19
C LEU A 247 7.55 -4.78 -8.63
N CYS A 248 8.08 -3.89 -9.49
CA CYS A 248 7.69 -3.77 -10.89
C CYS A 248 7.88 -5.07 -11.65
N GLN A 249 8.98 -5.80 -11.42
CA GLN A 249 9.20 -7.11 -12.03
C GLN A 249 8.12 -8.13 -11.63
N ASN A 250 7.69 -8.13 -10.37
CA ASN A 250 6.58 -8.98 -9.92
C ASN A 250 5.19 -8.52 -10.43
N LEU A 251 5.10 -7.30 -10.98
CA LEU A 251 3.92 -6.75 -11.63
C LEU A 251 3.96 -6.88 -13.18
N GLY A 252 4.95 -7.59 -13.70
CA GLY A 252 5.08 -7.87 -15.13
C GLY A 252 5.71 -6.73 -15.95
N ILE A 253 6.55 -5.92 -15.32
CA ILE A 253 7.47 -4.98 -15.96
C ILE A 253 8.86 -5.62 -15.93
N ASP A 254 9.51 -5.80 -17.04
CA ASP A 254 10.87 -6.35 -17.02
C ASP A 254 11.91 -5.32 -16.56
N GLU A 255 13.15 -5.77 -16.37
CA GLU A 255 14.21 -4.93 -15.81
C GLU A 255 14.57 -3.78 -16.76
N GLN A 256 14.61 -4.03 -18.06
CA GLN A 256 14.95 -3.02 -19.06
C GLN A 256 13.85 -1.96 -19.16
N ASP A 257 12.59 -2.39 -19.18
CA ASP A 257 11.43 -1.49 -19.16
C ASP A 257 11.43 -0.63 -17.88
N PHE A 258 11.77 -1.21 -16.72
CA PHE A 258 11.88 -0.44 -15.48
C PHE A 258 12.94 0.66 -15.60
N TYR A 259 14.12 0.35 -16.16
CA TYR A 259 15.17 1.35 -16.34
C TYR A 259 14.76 2.45 -17.31
N GLU A 260 14.08 2.12 -18.41
CA GLU A 260 13.55 3.12 -19.35
C GLU A 260 12.58 4.10 -18.66
N ALA A 261 11.67 3.60 -17.85
CA ALA A 261 10.73 4.45 -17.14
C ALA A 261 11.44 5.32 -16.09
N ILE A 262 12.34 4.73 -15.28
CA ILE A 262 12.97 5.41 -14.14
C ILE A 262 13.95 6.51 -14.56
N GLU A 263 14.49 6.47 -15.77
CA GLU A 263 15.29 7.55 -16.35
C GLU A 263 14.53 8.88 -16.38
N THR A 264 13.20 8.83 -16.51
CA THR A 264 12.32 10.01 -16.56
C THR A 264 11.75 10.41 -15.21
N PHE A 265 11.98 9.62 -14.16
CA PHE A 265 11.49 9.88 -12.81
C PHE A 265 12.23 11.04 -12.13
N LYS A 266 11.47 11.93 -11.42
CA LYS A 266 12.00 13.16 -10.81
C LYS A 266 11.67 13.22 -9.34
#